data_44bd6d56ec8113bf608f76355d175be7
#
_entry.id   44bd6d56ec8113bf608f76355d175be7
#
_cell.length_a   1.000
_cell.length_b   1.000
_cell.length_c   1.000
_cell.angle_alpha   90.00
_cell.angle_beta   90.00
_cell.angle_gamma   90.00
#
_symmetry.space_group_name_H-M   'P 1'
#
loop_
_entity.id
_entity.type
_entity.pdbx_description
1 polymer ?
#
loop_
_entity_poly.entity_id
_entity_poly.type
_entity_poly.pdbx_seq_one_letter_code
_entity_poly.pdbx_strand_id
1 'polypeptide(L)'
;VADVHFNPNVADVAALYCEKVRINPGNYVDPARKFIKQEYTDEEYAHELKKIEERFVPFLNICKENHTAIRIGVNHGSLSDRIRNRYGDTPEGIVESCLEFLRICKKENFHDVVISIKSSNTVVMVRSMRLLVEEMEKEGMNYPLHLGVTEAGEGEDGRIKSAVGIGALLADGIGDTVRVSLSEEPAAEIPVARHLVDYIGKKQGHLLIPAAAYPGFDWL
;
A
#
# COMPACT_ATOMS: atom_id res chain seq x y z
N VAL A 1 -13.00 7.67 7.77
CA VAL A 1 -11.56 7.62 7.49
C VAL A 1 -11.08 8.99 7.02
N ALA A 2 -10.09 9.56 7.68
CA ALA A 2 -9.38 10.75 7.19
C ALA A 2 -8.19 10.33 6.31
N ASP A 3 -8.08 10.92 5.14
CA ASP A 3 -6.96 10.68 4.21
C ASP A 3 -6.01 11.88 4.24
N VAL A 4 -4.87 11.72 4.94
CA VAL A 4 -3.94 12.80 5.23
C VAL A 4 -2.67 12.67 4.38
N HIS A 5 -2.28 13.80 3.78
CA HIS A 5 -1.07 13.95 2.98
C HIS A 5 -0.26 15.16 3.41
N PHE A 6 1.06 15.09 3.25
CA PHE A 6 2.03 16.19 3.36
C PHE A 6 2.16 16.88 4.73
N ASN A 7 1.21 16.73 5.63
CA ASN A 7 1.26 17.41 6.91
C ASN A 7 0.90 16.45 8.06
N PRO A 8 1.92 15.95 8.79
CA PRO A 8 1.70 15.03 9.89
C PRO A 8 0.88 15.63 11.05
N ASN A 9 0.88 16.95 11.24
CA ASN A 9 0.09 17.59 12.30
C ASN A 9 -1.43 17.47 12.01
N VAL A 10 -1.82 17.42 10.74
CA VAL A 10 -3.22 17.15 10.37
C VAL A 10 -3.63 15.73 10.74
N ALA A 11 -2.69 14.77 10.64
CA ALA A 11 -2.93 13.41 11.07
C ALA A 11 -3.17 13.31 12.58
N ASP A 12 -2.40 14.05 13.39
CA ASP A 12 -2.57 14.11 14.85
C ASP A 12 -3.99 14.61 15.20
N VAL A 13 -4.41 15.71 14.58
CA VAL A 13 -5.76 16.25 14.81
C VAL A 13 -6.84 15.30 14.33
N ALA A 14 -6.66 14.68 13.16
CA ALA A 14 -7.62 13.72 12.63
C ALA A 14 -7.78 12.49 13.53
N ALA A 15 -6.69 12.05 14.18
CA ALA A 15 -6.73 10.92 15.10
C ALA A 15 -7.57 11.17 16.37
N LEU A 16 -7.81 12.42 16.73
CA LEU A 16 -8.70 12.76 17.86
C LEU A 16 -10.20 12.60 17.53
N TYR A 17 -10.57 12.59 16.24
CA TYR A 17 -11.97 12.69 15.82
C TYR A 17 -12.41 11.60 14.82
N CYS A 18 -11.48 10.82 14.29
CA CYS A 18 -11.77 9.82 13.27
C CYS A 18 -11.39 8.42 13.75
N GLU A 19 -12.20 7.43 13.44
CA GLU A 19 -11.93 6.02 13.76
C GLU A 19 -10.75 5.45 12.98
N LYS A 20 -10.36 6.09 11.88
CA LYS A 20 -9.22 5.70 11.05
C LYS A 20 -8.58 6.89 10.36
N VAL A 21 -7.27 6.94 10.39
CA VAL A 21 -6.46 7.92 9.64
C VAL A 21 -5.54 7.20 8.67
N ARG A 22 -5.56 7.63 7.40
CA ARG A 22 -4.56 7.19 6.44
C ARG A 22 -3.41 8.17 6.39
N ILE A 23 -2.20 7.65 6.45
CA ILE A 23 -0.96 8.37 6.18
C ILE A 23 -0.26 7.81 4.94
N ASN A 24 0.57 8.64 4.31
CA ASN A 24 1.40 8.21 3.18
C ASN A 24 2.87 8.27 3.56
N PRO A 25 3.56 7.12 3.71
CA PRO A 25 4.98 7.05 4.06
C PRO A 25 5.87 7.97 3.24
N GLY A 26 5.63 8.06 1.94
CA GLY A 26 6.46 8.85 1.02
C GLY A 26 6.43 10.37 1.22
N ASN A 27 5.50 10.90 2.02
CA ASN A 27 5.37 12.33 2.29
C ASN A 27 4.89 12.66 3.71
N TYR A 28 5.05 11.72 4.65
CA TYR A 28 4.65 11.93 6.05
C TYR A 28 5.71 12.72 6.83
N VAL A 29 6.97 12.33 6.74
CA VAL A 29 8.12 12.99 7.35
C VAL A 29 9.11 13.45 6.29
N ASP A 30 9.36 12.59 5.31
CA ASP A 30 10.20 12.93 4.18
C ASP A 30 9.63 14.14 3.42
N PRO A 31 10.48 15.06 2.98
CA PRO A 31 10.02 16.21 2.20
C PRO A 31 9.35 15.74 0.90
N ALA A 32 8.41 16.55 0.42
CA ALA A 32 7.80 16.31 -0.87
C ALA A 32 8.89 16.12 -1.94
N ARG A 33 8.67 15.14 -2.82
CA ARG A 33 9.61 14.74 -3.86
C ARG A 33 10.13 15.93 -4.66
N LYS A 34 11.44 16.10 -4.67
CA LYS A 34 12.14 17.18 -5.36
C LYS A 34 12.81 16.73 -6.66
N PHE A 35 12.78 15.42 -6.97
CA PHE A 35 13.45 14.82 -8.11
C PHE A 35 14.98 15.06 -8.15
N ILE A 36 15.57 15.31 -6.98
CA ILE A 36 17.02 15.51 -6.85
C ILE A 36 17.64 14.15 -6.57
N LYS A 37 18.66 13.79 -7.36
CA LYS A 37 19.47 12.64 -7.05
C LYS A 37 20.38 12.99 -5.86
N GLN A 38 20.02 12.52 -4.69
CA GLN A 38 20.79 12.69 -3.48
C GLN A 38 21.22 11.30 -3.00
N GLU A 39 22.52 11.04 -3.01
CA GLU A 39 23.05 9.81 -2.44
C GLU A 39 23.04 9.93 -0.92
N TYR A 40 22.52 8.91 -0.26
CA TYR A 40 22.52 8.81 1.20
C TYR A 40 23.55 7.77 1.63
N THR A 41 24.45 8.13 2.53
CA THR A 41 25.25 7.14 3.26
C THR A 41 24.39 6.29 4.19
N ASP A 42 24.91 5.19 4.71
CA ASP A 42 24.15 4.36 5.65
C ASP A 42 23.84 5.11 6.95
N GLU A 43 24.77 5.97 7.41
CA GLU A 43 24.56 6.82 8.59
C GLU A 43 23.47 7.88 8.34
N GLU A 44 23.50 8.53 7.19
CA GLU A 44 22.46 9.50 6.81
C GLU A 44 21.09 8.84 6.69
N TYR A 45 21.03 7.68 6.07
CA TYR A 45 19.80 6.90 5.96
C TYR A 45 19.24 6.52 7.34
N ALA A 46 20.09 6.01 8.24
CA ALA A 46 19.72 5.67 9.61
C ALA A 46 19.23 6.89 10.39
N HIS A 47 19.83 8.07 10.15
CA HIS A 47 19.38 9.32 10.75
C HIS A 47 17.99 9.73 10.30
N GLU A 48 17.68 9.57 9.00
CA GLU A 48 16.32 9.85 8.48
C GLU A 48 15.28 8.87 9.05
N LEU A 49 15.62 7.58 9.20
CA LEU A 49 14.76 6.61 9.89
C LEU A 49 14.44 7.03 11.33
N LYS A 50 15.43 7.54 12.04
CA LYS A 50 15.23 8.05 13.39
C LYS A 50 14.28 9.24 13.44
N LYS A 51 14.36 10.16 12.48
CA LYS A 51 13.41 11.28 12.37
C LYS A 51 11.98 10.78 12.12
N ILE A 52 11.83 9.73 11.29
CA ILE A 52 10.52 9.11 11.06
C ILE A 52 9.98 8.55 12.38
N GLU A 53 10.79 7.81 13.13
CA GLU A 53 10.40 7.25 14.42
C GLU A 53 10.02 8.36 15.41
N GLU A 54 10.86 9.39 15.57
CA GLU A 54 10.62 10.52 16.46
C GLU A 54 9.32 11.27 16.17
N ARG A 55 8.90 11.34 14.90
CA ARG A 55 7.63 11.98 14.52
C ARG A 55 6.45 11.04 14.56
N PHE A 56 6.64 9.75 14.24
CA PHE A 56 5.56 8.80 14.12
C PHE A 56 5.09 8.24 15.46
N VAL A 57 6.01 8.02 16.42
CA VAL A 57 5.67 7.49 17.76
C VAL A 57 4.68 8.39 18.52
N PRO A 58 4.81 9.72 18.56
CA PRO A 58 3.78 10.58 19.17
C PRO A 58 2.41 10.42 18.54
N PHE A 59 2.31 10.29 17.21
CA PHE A 59 1.06 10.04 16.51
C PHE A 59 0.46 8.67 16.87
N LEU A 60 1.29 7.62 16.97
CA LEU A 60 0.82 6.30 17.44
C LEU A 60 0.23 6.37 18.85
N ASN A 61 0.81 7.17 19.74
CA ASN A 61 0.29 7.35 21.10
C ASN A 61 -1.10 8.03 21.09
N ILE A 62 -1.28 9.07 20.28
CA ILE A 62 -2.61 9.68 20.08
C ILE A 62 -3.61 8.64 19.56
N CYS A 63 -3.22 7.82 18.60
CA CYS A 63 -4.06 6.75 18.06
C CYS A 63 -4.43 5.70 19.11
N LYS A 64 -3.48 5.29 19.96
CA LYS A 64 -3.73 4.37 21.07
C LYS A 64 -4.76 4.93 22.06
N GLU A 65 -4.60 6.19 22.48
CA GLU A 65 -5.47 6.86 23.43
C GLU A 65 -6.89 7.05 22.90
N ASN A 66 -7.04 7.25 21.60
CA ASN A 66 -8.35 7.50 20.95
C ASN A 66 -8.93 6.28 20.23
N HIS A 67 -8.31 5.10 20.32
CA HIS A 67 -8.73 3.88 19.62
C HIS A 67 -8.85 4.09 18.10
N THR A 68 -7.96 4.87 17.52
CA THR A 68 -7.94 5.21 16.11
C THR A 68 -7.03 4.23 15.35
N ALA A 69 -7.59 3.52 14.39
CA ALA A 69 -6.81 2.68 13.49
C ALA A 69 -6.02 3.52 12.48
N ILE A 70 -4.92 2.97 11.96
CA ILE A 70 -4.10 3.61 10.95
C ILE A 70 -4.15 2.82 9.65
N ARG A 71 -4.23 3.51 8.52
CA ARG A 71 -3.90 2.91 7.23
C ARG A 71 -2.56 3.48 6.74
N ILE A 72 -1.55 2.62 6.66
CA ILE A 72 -0.27 2.92 6.00
C ILE A 72 -0.50 2.76 4.50
N GLY A 73 -0.63 3.87 3.81
CA GLY A 73 -1.06 3.92 2.41
C GLY A 73 0.06 4.38 1.48
N VAL A 74 0.89 3.44 1.03
CA VAL A 74 1.96 3.72 0.07
C VAL A 74 1.37 3.90 -1.33
N ASN A 75 1.81 4.95 -2.00
CA ASN A 75 1.51 5.16 -3.42
C ASN A 75 2.83 5.24 -4.18
N HIS A 76 2.98 4.41 -5.20
CA HIS A 76 4.18 4.34 -6.04
C HIS A 76 4.61 5.71 -6.59
N GLY A 77 3.66 6.53 -7.03
CA GLY A 77 3.94 7.88 -7.56
C GLY A 77 4.48 8.88 -6.54
N SER A 78 4.36 8.61 -5.23
CA SER A 78 4.76 9.51 -4.15
C SER A 78 5.83 8.93 -3.22
N LEU A 79 6.61 7.96 -3.68
CA LEU A 79 7.78 7.49 -2.92
C LEU A 79 8.75 8.64 -2.66
N SER A 80 9.33 8.68 -1.46
CA SER A 80 10.34 9.68 -1.11
C SER A 80 11.61 9.54 -1.96
N ASP A 81 12.34 10.65 -2.14
CA ASP A 81 13.61 10.63 -2.86
C ASP A 81 14.64 9.72 -2.16
N ARG A 82 14.60 9.61 -0.84
CA ARG A 82 15.46 8.72 -0.04
C ARG A 82 15.26 7.25 -0.43
N ILE A 83 14.01 6.79 -0.48
CA ILE A 83 13.67 5.41 -0.89
C ILE A 83 14.09 5.16 -2.35
N ARG A 84 13.76 6.08 -3.25
CA ARG A 84 14.07 5.92 -4.68
C ARG A 84 15.56 5.91 -4.96
N ASN A 85 16.34 6.70 -4.24
CA ASN A 85 17.79 6.73 -4.41
C ASN A 85 18.46 5.44 -3.91
N ARG A 86 17.93 4.82 -2.85
CA ARG A 86 18.50 3.60 -2.29
C ARG A 86 18.02 2.32 -2.99
N TYR A 87 16.73 2.22 -3.27
CA TYR A 87 16.09 1.00 -3.78
C TYR A 87 15.61 1.12 -5.23
N GLY A 88 15.67 2.33 -5.81
CA GLY A 88 15.11 2.59 -7.13
C GLY A 88 13.59 2.71 -7.15
N ASP A 89 13.06 2.75 -8.35
CA ASP A 89 11.61 2.78 -8.62
C ASP A 89 11.09 1.34 -8.82
N THR A 90 11.23 0.54 -7.79
CA THR A 90 11.06 -0.91 -7.82
C THR A 90 10.02 -1.37 -6.79
N PRO A 91 9.47 -2.59 -6.92
CA PRO A 91 8.65 -3.20 -5.89
C PRO A 91 9.32 -3.24 -4.51
N GLU A 92 10.63 -3.49 -4.46
CA GLU A 92 11.43 -3.51 -3.24
C GLU A 92 11.42 -2.15 -2.52
N GLY A 93 11.58 -1.05 -3.27
CA GLY A 93 11.51 0.29 -2.72
C GLY A 93 10.11 0.64 -2.20
N ILE A 94 9.06 0.21 -2.90
CA ILE A 94 7.67 0.39 -2.46
C ILE A 94 7.42 -0.36 -1.14
N VAL A 95 7.88 -1.59 -1.05
CA VAL A 95 7.71 -2.45 0.12
C VAL A 95 8.51 -1.91 1.29
N GLU A 96 9.76 -1.53 1.10
CA GLU A 96 10.59 -0.97 2.18
C GLU A 96 10.00 0.32 2.74
N SER A 97 9.47 1.21 1.88
CA SER A 97 8.75 2.41 2.33
C SER A 97 7.59 2.09 3.29
N CYS A 98 6.96 0.93 3.14
CA CYS A 98 5.93 0.45 4.05
C CYS A 98 6.52 -0.15 5.33
N LEU A 99 7.50 -1.04 5.16
CA LEU A 99 8.10 -1.81 6.26
C LEU A 99 8.78 -0.93 7.31
N GLU A 100 9.37 0.19 6.91
CA GLU A 100 9.94 1.17 7.85
C GLU A 100 8.91 1.61 8.90
N PHE A 101 7.67 1.90 8.48
CA PHE A 101 6.60 2.28 9.39
C PHE A 101 6.02 1.08 10.16
N LEU A 102 5.92 -0.08 9.53
CA LEU A 102 5.42 -1.29 10.19
C LEU A 102 6.35 -1.77 11.30
N ARG A 103 7.66 -1.67 11.11
CA ARG A 103 8.65 -2.00 12.16
C ARG A 103 8.50 -1.10 13.38
N ILE A 104 8.18 0.19 13.17
CA ILE A 104 7.88 1.11 14.29
C ILE A 104 6.57 0.71 14.97
N CYS A 105 5.51 0.41 14.20
CA CYS A 105 4.24 -0.07 14.77
C CYS A 105 4.45 -1.33 15.63
N LYS A 106 5.21 -2.29 15.13
CA LYS A 106 5.55 -3.52 15.86
C LYS A 106 6.33 -3.23 17.13
N LYS A 107 7.37 -2.38 17.05
CA LYS A 107 8.19 -1.95 18.19
C LYS A 107 7.35 -1.29 19.28
N GLU A 108 6.40 -0.45 18.88
CA GLU A 108 5.49 0.27 19.77
C GLU A 108 4.27 -0.56 20.22
N ASN A 109 4.18 -1.83 19.84
CA ASN A 109 3.04 -2.71 20.11
C ASN A 109 1.70 -2.07 19.67
N PHE A 110 1.68 -1.50 18.45
CA PHE A 110 0.50 -0.93 17.81
C PHE A 110 0.08 -1.80 16.63
N HIS A 111 -1.10 -2.42 16.73
CA HIS A 111 -1.55 -3.43 15.77
C HIS A 111 -2.84 -3.06 15.02
N ASP A 112 -3.47 -1.92 15.35
CA ASP A 112 -4.66 -1.42 14.64
C ASP A 112 -4.26 -0.78 13.30
N VAL A 113 -3.64 -1.57 12.44
CA VAL A 113 -3.02 -1.15 11.18
C VAL A 113 -3.68 -1.87 10.01
N VAL A 114 -3.97 -1.12 8.95
CA VAL A 114 -4.30 -1.62 7.61
C VAL A 114 -3.24 -1.13 6.63
N ILE A 115 -2.87 -1.94 5.68
CA ILE A 115 -1.85 -1.57 4.69
C ILE A 115 -2.48 -1.44 3.32
N SER A 116 -2.04 -0.46 2.55
CA SER A 116 -2.34 -0.40 1.12
C SER A 116 -1.11 0.01 0.32
N ILE A 117 -0.83 -0.74 -0.74
CA ILE A 117 0.10 -0.35 -1.78
C ILE A 117 -0.72 -0.11 -3.04
N LYS A 118 -0.57 1.06 -3.65
CA LYS A 118 -1.26 1.45 -4.87
C LYS A 118 -0.28 1.90 -5.94
N SER A 119 -0.55 1.48 -7.16
CA SER A 119 0.16 1.92 -8.36
C SER A 119 -0.83 1.97 -9.52
N SER A 120 -0.57 2.82 -10.50
CA SER A 120 -1.28 2.80 -11.79
C SER A 120 -0.80 1.66 -12.69
N ASN A 121 0.39 1.12 -12.44
CA ASN A 121 0.88 -0.09 -13.08
C ASN A 121 0.45 -1.32 -12.28
N THR A 122 -0.40 -2.15 -12.88
CA THR A 122 -0.97 -3.34 -12.23
C THR A 122 0.08 -4.39 -11.90
N VAL A 123 1.09 -4.58 -12.75
CA VAL A 123 2.17 -5.54 -12.53
C VAL A 123 3.02 -5.12 -11.32
N VAL A 124 3.41 -3.84 -11.26
CA VAL A 124 4.15 -3.29 -10.11
C VAL A 124 3.33 -3.44 -8.83
N MET A 125 2.03 -3.12 -8.86
CA MET A 125 1.16 -3.22 -7.69
C MET A 125 1.06 -4.66 -7.19
N VAL A 126 0.82 -5.63 -8.08
CA VAL A 126 0.70 -7.05 -7.73
C VAL A 126 2.01 -7.60 -7.18
N ARG A 127 3.14 -7.32 -7.84
CA ARG A 127 4.46 -7.74 -7.37
C ARG A 127 4.79 -7.16 -5.99
N SER A 128 4.54 -5.88 -5.79
CA SER A 128 4.80 -5.22 -4.50
C SER A 128 3.93 -5.81 -3.37
N MET A 129 2.66 -6.13 -3.63
CA MET A 129 1.80 -6.72 -2.61
C MET A 129 2.23 -8.15 -2.25
N ARG A 130 2.59 -8.97 -3.25
CA ARG A 130 3.13 -10.32 -3.00
C ARG A 130 4.42 -10.26 -2.18
N LEU A 131 5.34 -9.38 -2.58
CA LEU A 131 6.59 -9.17 -1.85
C LEU A 131 6.36 -8.66 -0.43
N LEU A 132 5.41 -7.74 -0.23
CA LEU A 132 5.04 -7.26 1.10
C LEU A 132 4.56 -8.39 2.01
N VAL A 133 3.71 -9.28 1.51
CA VAL A 133 3.22 -10.44 2.27
C VAL A 133 4.40 -11.32 2.69
N GLU A 134 5.28 -11.64 1.77
CA GLU A 134 6.48 -12.45 2.03
C GLU A 134 7.39 -11.81 3.10
N GLU A 135 7.67 -10.51 2.98
CA GLU A 135 8.53 -9.81 3.94
C GLU A 135 7.86 -9.64 5.31
N MET A 136 6.56 -9.38 5.35
CA MET A 136 5.81 -9.37 6.62
C MET A 136 5.86 -10.72 7.32
N GLU A 137 5.71 -11.81 6.59
CA GLU A 137 5.82 -13.18 7.14
C GLU A 137 7.20 -13.44 7.75
N LYS A 138 8.27 -13.07 7.04
CA LYS A 138 9.66 -13.18 7.52
C LYS A 138 9.89 -12.39 8.80
N GLU A 139 9.28 -11.23 8.92
CA GLU A 139 9.38 -10.37 10.10
C GLU A 139 8.33 -10.67 11.19
N GLY A 140 7.49 -11.70 11.01
CA GLY A 140 6.44 -12.08 11.98
C GLY A 140 5.36 -11.02 12.12
N MET A 141 4.93 -10.44 11.02
CA MET A 141 3.83 -9.47 10.92
C MET A 141 2.70 -10.06 10.07
N ASN A 142 1.45 -9.74 10.44
CA ASN A 142 0.27 -10.12 9.69
C ASN A 142 -0.80 -9.03 9.84
N TYR A 143 -0.79 -8.06 8.96
CA TYR A 143 -1.73 -6.95 8.97
C TYR A 143 -2.70 -7.02 7.78
N PRO A 144 -3.97 -6.60 7.96
CA PRO A 144 -4.95 -6.55 6.88
C PRO A 144 -4.50 -5.69 5.70
N LEU A 145 -4.84 -6.16 4.50
CA LEU A 145 -4.44 -5.54 3.23
C LEU A 145 -5.64 -4.93 2.50
N HIS A 146 -5.48 -3.68 2.09
CA HIS A 146 -6.44 -2.95 1.28
C HIS A 146 -5.93 -2.81 -0.16
N LEU A 147 -6.58 -3.50 -1.08
CA LEU A 147 -6.16 -3.56 -2.48
C LEU A 147 -6.77 -2.43 -3.31
N GLY A 148 -6.02 -1.94 -4.29
CA GLY A 148 -6.53 -0.98 -5.26
C GLY A 148 -5.51 -0.61 -6.32
N VAL A 149 -6.00 -0.41 -7.54
CA VAL A 149 -5.24 0.20 -8.63
C VAL A 149 -5.58 1.69 -8.63
N THR A 150 -4.57 2.56 -8.56
CA THR A 150 -4.79 4.00 -8.63
C THR A 150 -4.84 4.47 -10.08
N GLU A 151 -5.68 5.47 -10.36
CA GLU A 151 -5.81 6.05 -11.71
C GLU A 151 -6.08 4.96 -12.76
N ALA A 152 -7.02 4.06 -12.47
CA ALA A 152 -7.30 2.96 -13.39
C ALA A 152 -7.90 3.44 -14.72
N GLY A 153 -8.58 4.60 -14.71
CA GLY A 153 -9.20 5.17 -15.90
C GLY A 153 -10.73 5.13 -15.84
N GLU A 154 -11.36 5.31 -16.98
CA GLU A 154 -12.82 5.35 -17.11
C GLU A 154 -13.33 4.14 -17.93
N GLY A 155 -14.65 3.94 -17.91
CA GLY A 155 -15.32 2.94 -18.71
C GLY A 155 -14.80 1.53 -18.49
N GLU A 156 -14.69 0.77 -19.56
CA GLU A 156 -14.24 -0.63 -19.52
C GLU A 156 -12.75 -0.75 -19.17
N ASP A 157 -11.92 0.14 -19.64
CA ASP A 157 -10.47 0.12 -19.37
C ASP A 157 -10.17 0.19 -17.87
N GLY A 158 -10.83 1.10 -17.15
CA GLY A 158 -10.69 1.23 -15.71
C GLY A 158 -11.17 -0.03 -14.95
N ARG A 159 -12.25 -0.64 -15.43
CA ARG A 159 -12.80 -1.89 -14.87
C ARG A 159 -11.87 -3.06 -15.10
N ILE A 160 -11.36 -3.23 -16.32
CA ILE A 160 -10.42 -4.29 -16.68
C ILE A 160 -9.13 -4.15 -15.88
N LYS A 161 -8.57 -2.93 -15.82
CA LYS A 161 -7.34 -2.65 -15.08
C LYS A 161 -7.48 -2.97 -13.59
N SER A 162 -8.60 -2.58 -12.99
CA SER A 162 -8.93 -2.91 -11.61
C SER A 162 -9.10 -4.41 -11.41
N ALA A 163 -9.79 -5.09 -12.34
CA ALA A 163 -10.00 -6.54 -12.29
C ALA A 163 -8.68 -7.31 -12.41
N VAL A 164 -7.77 -6.89 -13.29
CA VAL A 164 -6.46 -7.52 -13.44
C VAL A 164 -5.62 -7.36 -12.17
N GLY A 165 -5.49 -6.15 -11.65
CA GLY A 165 -4.64 -5.90 -10.48
C GLY A 165 -5.22 -6.50 -9.19
N ILE A 166 -6.47 -6.15 -8.86
CA ILE A 166 -7.12 -6.64 -7.62
C ILE A 166 -7.44 -8.13 -7.73
N GLY A 167 -7.96 -8.57 -8.88
CA GLY A 167 -8.37 -9.96 -9.08
C GLY A 167 -7.21 -10.94 -9.00
N ALA A 168 -6.02 -10.58 -9.50
CA ALA A 168 -4.83 -11.40 -9.37
C ALA A 168 -4.48 -11.69 -7.90
N LEU A 169 -4.51 -10.64 -7.04
CA LEU A 169 -4.21 -10.78 -5.62
C LEU A 169 -5.31 -11.56 -4.87
N LEU A 170 -6.58 -11.27 -5.15
CA LEU A 170 -7.69 -12.02 -4.56
C LEU A 170 -7.64 -13.50 -4.94
N ALA A 171 -7.21 -13.83 -6.17
CA ALA A 171 -7.02 -15.22 -6.59
C ALA A 171 -5.88 -15.93 -5.85
N ASP A 172 -4.89 -15.20 -5.39
CA ASP A 172 -3.82 -15.70 -4.51
C ASP A 172 -4.27 -15.81 -3.03
N GLY A 173 -5.50 -15.39 -2.68
CA GLY A 173 -5.96 -15.29 -1.31
C GLY A 173 -5.44 -14.06 -0.54
N ILE A 174 -4.91 -13.07 -1.26
CA ILE A 174 -4.35 -11.83 -0.70
C ILE A 174 -5.39 -10.71 -0.79
N GLY A 175 -5.69 -10.06 0.35
CA GLY A 175 -6.54 -8.89 0.43
C GLY A 175 -7.79 -9.07 1.28
N ASP A 176 -8.06 -8.08 2.13
CA ASP A 176 -9.18 -8.06 3.07
C ASP A 176 -10.25 -7.06 2.66
N THR A 177 -9.83 -5.98 2.02
CA THR A 177 -10.72 -4.96 1.46
C THR A 177 -10.23 -4.49 0.10
N VAL A 178 -11.14 -3.99 -0.73
CA VAL A 178 -10.82 -3.52 -2.08
C VAL A 178 -11.38 -2.12 -2.33
N ARG A 179 -10.70 -1.36 -3.18
CA ARG A 179 -11.20 -0.14 -3.79
C ARG A 179 -10.94 -0.17 -5.30
N VAL A 180 -12.01 -0.10 -6.07
CA VAL A 180 -11.95 0.26 -7.49
C VAL A 180 -11.84 1.78 -7.60
N SER A 181 -11.04 2.30 -8.50
CA SER A 181 -10.84 3.74 -8.72
C SER A 181 -11.10 4.07 -10.18
N LEU A 182 -12.27 4.67 -10.45
CA LEU A 182 -12.71 5.07 -11.78
C LEU A 182 -12.78 6.59 -11.88
N SER A 183 -12.65 7.11 -13.11
CA SER A 183 -12.92 8.52 -13.44
C SER A 183 -14.42 8.74 -13.70
N GLU A 184 -15.26 8.21 -12.81
CA GLU A 184 -16.72 8.25 -12.88
C GLU A 184 -17.28 8.71 -11.52
N GLU A 185 -18.60 8.83 -11.41
CA GLU A 185 -19.25 9.09 -10.13
C GLU A 185 -18.87 8.00 -9.11
N PRO A 186 -18.50 8.36 -7.86
CA PRO A 186 -17.99 7.41 -6.87
C PRO A 186 -18.91 6.20 -6.63
N ALA A 187 -20.23 6.40 -6.77
CA ALA A 187 -21.21 5.32 -6.63
C ALA A 187 -21.06 4.20 -7.68
N ALA A 188 -20.49 4.51 -8.87
CA ALA A 188 -20.26 3.55 -9.93
C ALA A 188 -19.14 2.54 -9.59
N GLU A 189 -18.26 2.85 -8.65
CA GLU A 189 -17.18 1.95 -8.20
C GLU A 189 -17.72 0.75 -7.41
N ILE A 190 -18.83 0.93 -6.66
CA ILE A 190 -19.37 -0.08 -5.74
C ILE A 190 -19.82 -1.37 -6.44
N PRO A 191 -20.67 -1.33 -7.49
CA PRO A 191 -21.08 -2.55 -8.17
C PRO A 191 -19.92 -3.26 -8.86
N VAL A 192 -18.93 -2.53 -9.37
CA VAL A 192 -17.72 -3.09 -9.99
C VAL A 192 -16.89 -3.85 -8.96
N ALA A 193 -16.64 -3.24 -7.80
CA ALA A 193 -15.91 -3.87 -6.71
C ALA A 193 -16.62 -5.13 -6.20
N ARG A 194 -17.93 -5.08 -5.98
CA ARG A 194 -18.73 -6.24 -5.57
C ARG A 194 -18.70 -7.36 -6.59
N HIS A 195 -18.91 -7.02 -7.86
CA HIS A 195 -18.88 -8.02 -8.93
C HIS A 195 -17.53 -8.75 -8.99
N LEU A 196 -16.43 -8.02 -8.84
CA LEU A 196 -15.08 -8.60 -8.84
C LEU A 196 -14.88 -9.57 -7.66
N VAL A 197 -15.25 -9.16 -6.46
CA VAL A 197 -15.13 -10.00 -5.26
C VAL A 197 -15.99 -11.25 -5.38
N ASP A 198 -17.26 -11.10 -5.79
CA ASP A 198 -18.20 -12.23 -5.98
C ASP A 198 -17.71 -13.20 -7.05
N TYR A 199 -17.14 -12.66 -8.13
CA TYR A 199 -16.61 -13.49 -9.23
C TYR A 199 -15.43 -14.36 -8.77
N ILE A 200 -14.49 -13.78 -8.04
CA ILE A 200 -13.34 -14.53 -7.50
C ILE A 200 -13.81 -15.52 -6.43
N GLY A 201 -14.71 -15.11 -5.53
CA GLY A 201 -15.25 -15.98 -4.48
C GLY A 201 -15.94 -17.24 -5.04
N LYS A 202 -16.63 -17.10 -6.17
CA LYS A 202 -17.28 -18.25 -6.85
C LYS A 202 -16.28 -19.21 -7.50
N LYS A 203 -15.02 -18.80 -7.69
CA LYS A 203 -13.96 -19.63 -8.26
C LYS A 203 -13.14 -20.39 -7.23
N GLN A 204 -13.37 -20.19 -5.95
CA GLN A 204 -12.72 -20.97 -4.90
C GLN A 204 -13.04 -22.45 -5.06
N GLY A 205 -12.01 -23.29 -5.07
CA GLY A 205 -12.15 -24.74 -5.29
C GLY A 205 -12.16 -25.19 -6.76
N HIS A 206 -11.99 -24.29 -7.72
CA HIS A 206 -11.73 -24.72 -9.10
C HIS A 206 -10.36 -25.41 -9.19
N LEU A 207 -10.33 -26.51 -9.96
CA LEU A 207 -9.08 -27.18 -10.30
C LEU A 207 -8.16 -26.18 -11.03
N LEU A 208 -6.89 -26.18 -10.65
CA LEU A 208 -5.86 -25.42 -11.37
C LEU A 208 -5.88 -25.84 -12.84
N ILE A 209 -6.12 -24.89 -13.72
CA ILE A 209 -5.91 -25.13 -15.16
C ILE A 209 -4.38 -25.15 -15.34
N PRO A 210 -3.80 -26.27 -15.82
CA PRO A 210 -2.36 -26.31 -16.05
C PRO A 210 -1.96 -25.18 -17.00
N ALA A 211 -0.90 -24.46 -16.65
CA ALA A 211 -0.35 -23.45 -17.56
C ALA A 211 0.01 -24.12 -18.89
N ALA A 212 -0.56 -23.62 -19.99
CA ALA A 212 -0.18 -24.08 -21.30
C ALA A 212 1.27 -23.66 -21.56
N ALA A 213 2.17 -24.62 -21.74
CA ALA A 213 3.53 -24.34 -22.15
C ALA A 213 3.50 -23.96 -23.65
N TYR A 214 3.74 -22.70 -23.95
CA TYR A 214 3.97 -22.25 -25.32
C TYR A 214 5.48 -22.21 -25.56
N PRO A 215 6.05 -23.12 -26.38
CA PRO A 215 7.46 -23.11 -26.71
C PRO A 215 7.86 -21.77 -27.34
N GLY A 216 8.84 -21.10 -26.76
CA GLY A 216 9.38 -19.83 -27.28
C GLY A 216 8.71 -18.57 -26.75
N PHE A 217 7.84 -18.64 -25.76
CA PHE A 217 7.27 -17.47 -25.09
C PHE A 217 7.83 -17.36 -23.66
N ASP A 218 8.58 -16.31 -23.43
CA ASP A 218 9.09 -15.98 -22.08
C ASP A 218 8.12 -14.99 -21.43
N TRP A 219 7.55 -15.37 -20.28
CA TRP A 219 6.60 -14.56 -19.53
C TRP A 219 7.24 -13.68 -18.45
N LEU A 220 8.58 -13.71 -18.33
CA LEU A 220 9.35 -13.01 -17.29
C LEU A 220 9.92 -11.67 -17.76
#